data_a85e852999c689ffdbf1dee19dff9edf
#
_entry.id   a85e852999c689ffdbf1dee19dff9edf
#
_cell.length_a   1.000
_cell.length_b   1.000
_cell.length_c   1.000
_cell.angle_alpha   90.00
_cell.angle_beta   90.00
_cell.angle_gamma   90.00
#
_symmetry.space_group_name_H-M   'P 1'
#
loop_
_entity.id
_entity.type
_entity.pdbx_description
1 polymer ?
#
loop_
_entity_poly.entity_id
_entity_poly.type
_entity_poly.pdbx_seq_one_letter_code
_entity_poly.pdbx_strand_id
1 'polypeptide(L)'
;MTINEYLQYPTNSAESLVSGGEVRLRRGAGREFKSGGAWIYDNEIDTVTGDCSNGDILRILDFDGYCLGWGFFNTRSTIRVRMLSRRENNVPSPLFLKNRVRAAWEYRKKLFADIASSPRDPRPEESTEGFPFSPQMNTDAALLHTSCRVIFGEADFLPGLTVDKYEDILVVESLALGIDRLKTLLLAALVQVLDEDGIRIRGIYERSDAKVREKEGLSRTKGFLSEEFDTNVPITENGIRYLVDVKDGQKTGFFLDQKYNRLSIRPFCRGAKVLDCFTHTGSFGLNAAAAGAAHVTSIDASALAIEQAKVNARLNHFRIAGENDPGRPPRIEYLVGDVFDFLPAQRKAGKQYDVVILDPPAFTKSRSSVKAASAGYREINREGLLLVKDGGYFATCSCSHFMTAELFRQVIEQAARDAHRRLRQVEFRQQSPDHPILWANDASYYLKFYIFQVMEER
;
A
#
# COMPACT_ATOMS: atom_id res chain seq x y z
N MET A 1 -16.47 -21.17 0.53
CA MET A 1 -17.77 -20.61 1.02
C MET A 1 -18.36 -19.70 -0.06
N THR A 2 -19.68 -19.60 -0.15
CA THR A 2 -20.35 -18.59 -0.98
C THR A 2 -20.39 -17.24 -0.24
N ILE A 3 -20.62 -16.14 -0.96
CA ILE A 3 -20.82 -14.83 -0.31
C ILE A 3 -22.05 -14.84 0.60
N ASN A 4 -23.10 -15.58 0.24
CA ASN A 4 -24.30 -15.74 1.10
C ASN A 4 -23.99 -16.46 2.41
N GLU A 5 -23.09 -17.45 2.43
CA GLU A 5 -22.65 -18.09 3.67
C GLU A 5 -21.86 -17.12 4.56
N TYR A 6 -21.05 -16.22 3.99
CA TYR A 6 -20.41 -15.16 4.75
C TYR A 6 -21.41 -14.17 5.35
N LEU A 7 -22.46 -13.79 4.62
CA LEU A 7 -23.52 -12.91 5.13
C LEU A 7 -24.31 -13.53 6.29
N GLN A 8 -24.47 -14.85 6.29
CA GLN A 8 -25.21 -15.59 7.33
C GLN A 8 -24.31 -16.07 8.47
N TYR A 9 -23.00 -15.92 8.38
CA TYR A 9 -22.05 -16.39 9.39
C TYR A 9 -22.27 -15.70 10.74
N PRO A 10 -22.22 -16.42 11.90
CA PRO A 10 -22.54 -15.86 13.22
C PRO A 10 -21.39 -14.94 13.71
N THR A 11 -21.51 -13.64 13.49
CA THR A 11 -20.52 -12.64 13.89
C THR A 11 -20.94 -11.79 15.10
N ASN A 12 -22.17 -11.94 15.59
CA ASN A 12 -22.73 -11.10 16.65
C ASN A 12 -22.68 -11.76 18.05
N SER A 13 -22.01 -12.92 18.19
CA SER A 13 -21.85 -13.59 19.49
C SER A 13 -20.94 -12.79 20.41
N ALA A 14 -21.34 -12.63 21.66
CA ALA A 14 -20.50 -12.08 22.74
C ALA A 14 -19.71 -13.16 23.48
N GLU A 15 -19.81 -14.43 23.07
CA GLU A 15 -19.05 -15.53 23.64
C GLU A 15 -17.55 -15.31 23.49
N SER A 16 -16.81 -15.57 24.57
CA SER A 16 -15.37 -15.34 24.61
C SER A 16 -14.62 -16.28 23.67
N LEU A 17 -13.65 -15.71 22.92
CA LEU A 17 -12.71 -16.46 22.07
C LEU A 17 -11.38 -16.73 22.77
N VAL A 18 -11.24 -16.40 24.05
CA VAL A 18 -9.99 -16.55 24.79
C VAL A 18 -9.85 -17.95 25.36
N SER A 19 -8.63 -18.45 25.45
CA SER A 19 -8.28 -19.67 26.15
C SER A 19 -7.88 -19.38 27.62
N GLY A 20 -7.76 -20.42 28.45
CA GLY A 20 -7.41 -20.31 29.86
C GLY A 20 -5.92 -19.99 30.15
N GLY A 21 -5.13 -19.66 29.11
CA GLY A 21 -3.69 -19.38 29.26
C GLY A 21 -3.38 -17.92 29.56
N GLU A 22 -2.25 -17.71 30.25
CA GLU A 22 -1.72 -16.40 30.57
C GLU A 22 -0.24 -16.29 30.20
N VAL A 23 0.17 -15.10 29.71
CA VAL A 23 1.53 -14.72 29.44
C VAL A 23 1.95 -13.64 30.42
N ARG A 24 3.03 -13.84 31.18
CA ARG A 24 3.60 -12.85 32.09
C ARG A 24 4.89 -12.30 31.52
N LEU A 25 5.05 -10.98 31.57
CA LEU A 25 6.25 -10.29 31.11
C LEU A 25 7.32 -10.27 32.21
N ARG A 26 8.56 -10.19 31.77
CA ARG A 26 9.71 -9.93 32.66
C ARG A 26 9.66 -8.52 33.23
N ARG A 27 10.27 -8.31 34.37
CA ARG A 27 10.40 -6.97 34.96
C ARG A 27 11.14 -6.02 34.02
N GLY A 28 10.52 -4.88 33.70
CA GLY A 28 11.05 -3.86 32.81
C GLY A 28 10.88 -4.15 31.31
N ALA A 29 10.22 -5.26 30.94
CA ALA A 29 9.85 -5.61 29.57
C ALA A 29 8.58 -4.88 29.10
N GLY A 30 8.24 -5.05 27.81
CA GLY A 30 7.05 -4.48 27.20
C GLY A 30 7.10 -2.96 27.02
N ARG A 31 8.27 -2.35 26.94
CA ARG A 31 8.40 -0.89 26.78
C ARG A 31 7.75 -0.37 25.51
N GLU A 32 8.05 -1.01 24.37
CA GLU A 32 7.44 -0.66 23.08
C GLU A 32 5.93 -0.86 23.13
N PHE A 33 5.47 -1.99 23.65
CA PHE A 33 4.05 -2.26 23.86
C PHE A 33 3.39 -1.21 24.76
N LYS A 34 3.97 -0.89 25.93
CA LYS A 34 3.44 0.11 26.87
C LYS A 34 3.36 1.52 26.25
N SER A 35 4.24 1.83 25.29
CA SER A 35 4.23 3.06 24.52
C SER A 35 3.22 3.07 23.36
N GLY A 36 2.42 2.01 23.19
CA GLY A 36 1.40 1.92 22.15
C GLY A 36 1.68 0.89 21.05
N GLY A 37 2.86 0.25 21.03
CA GLY A 37 3.21 -0.82 20.09
C GLY A 37 2.30 -2.04 20.19
N ALA A 38 2.26 -2.86 19.15
CA ALA A 38 1.32 -3.98 19.05
C ALA A 38 1.97 -5.34 19.37
N TRP A 39 3.29 -5.39 19.56
CA TRP A 39 4.06 -6.63 19.64
C TRP A 39 4.77 -6.79 20.99
N ILE A 40 4.88 -8.04 21.43
CA ILE A 40 5.71 -8.48 22.53
C ILE A 40 6.60 -9.60 21.99
N TYR A 41 7.90 -9.47 22.22
CA TYR A 41 8.90 -10.40 21.70
C TYR A 41 9.18 -11.54 22.68
N ASP A 42 9.76 -12.63 22.21
CA ASP A 42 10.08 -13.83 22.99
C ASP A 42 10.98 -13.56 24.18
N ASN A 43 11.97 -12.67 24.05
CA ASN A 43 12.89 -12.28 25.12
C ASN A 43 12.26 -11.42 26.22
N GLU A 44 11.04 -10.91 26.02
CA GLU A 44 10.27 -10.10 26.96
C GLU A 44 9.39 -10.94 27.89
N ILE A 45 9.20 -12.24 27.59
CA ILE A 45 8.33 -13.13 28.34
C ILE A 45 9.08 -13.84 29.44
N ASP A 46 8.49 -13.85 30.64
CA ASP A 46 8.98 -14.60 31.82
C ASP A 46 8.36 -16.00 31.84
N THR A 47 7.04 -16.08 31.91
CA THR A 47 6.31 -17.35 32.00
C THR A 47 5.07 -17.37 31.12
N VAL A 48 4.69 -18.58 30.72
CA VAL A 48 3.41 -18.90 30.09
C VAL A 48 2.77 -20.00 30.91
N THR A 49 1.54 -19.79 31.38
CA THR A 49 0.80 -20.72 32.26
C THR A 49 -0.59 -21.00 31.70
N GLY A 50 -1.21 -22.07 32.21
CA GLY A 50 -2.54 -22.51 31.78
C GLY A 50 -2.51 -23.34 30.49
N ASP A 51 -3.70 -23.80 30.07
CA ASP A 51 -3.86 -24.58 28.85
C ASP A 51 -3.99 -23.65 27.64
N CYS A 52 -2.99 -23.71 26.78
CA CYS A 52 -2.93 -22.85 25.59
C CYS A 52 -2.16 -23.49 24.44
N SER A 53 -2.54 -23.12 23.22
CA SER A 53 -1.91 -23.53 21.98
C SER A 53 -1.50 -22.31 21.14
N ASN A 54 -0.58 -22.54 20.19
CA ASN A 54 -0.20 -21.49 19.25
C ASN A 54 -1.43 -21.00 18.46
N GLY A 55 -1.59 -19.69 18.36
CA GLY A 55 -2.72 -19.05 17.72
C GLY A 55 -3.87 -18.68 18.64
N ASP A 56 -3.84 -19.14 19.90
CA ASP A 56 -4.85 -18.80 20.89
C ASP A 56 -4.74 -17.36 21.37
N ILE A 57 -5.85 -16.84 21.88
CA ILE A 57 -5.91 -15.51 22.51
C ILE A 57 -5.72 -15.68 24.00
N LEU A 58 -4.62 -15.15 24.54
CA LEU A 58 -4.24 -15.25 25.93
C LEU A 58 -4.38 -13.93 26.66
N ARG A 59 -4.52 -14.01 28.00
CA ARG A 59 -4.39 -12.89 28.91
C ARG A 59 -2.93 -12.51 29.05
N ILE A 60 -2.63 -11.23 28.92
CA ILE A 60 -1.25 -10.71 28.98
C ILE A 60 -1.09 -9.92 30.28
N LEU A 61 -0.12 -10.30 31.08
CA LEU A 61 0.17 -9.72 32.38
C LEU A 61 1.54 -9.05 32.40
N ASP A 62 1.65 -7.94 33.10
CA ASP A 62 2.95 -7.37 33.45
C ASP A 62 3.64 -8.23 34.52
N PHE A 63 4.88 -7.91 34.85
CA PHE A 63 5.69 -8.64 35.82
C PHE A 63 5.05 -8.72 37.22
N ASP A 64 4.24 -7.72 37.62
CA ASP A 64 3.54 -7.61 38.90
C ASP A 64 2.14 -8.21 38.90
N GLY A 65 1.67 -8.75 37.76
CA GLY A 65 0.35 -9.34 37.60
C GLY A 65 -0.71 -8.37 37.10
N TYR A 66 -0.37 -7.10 36.81
CA TYR A 66 -1.29 -6.17 36.18
C TYR A 66 -1.68 -6.65 34.79
N CYS A 67 -2.99 -6.69 34.48
CA CYS A 67 -3.46 -7.11 33.16
C CYS A 67 -3.22 -6.03 32.09
N LEU A 68 -2.44 -6.37 31.10
CA LEU A 68 -2.12 -5.51 29.95
C LEU A 68 -3.14 -5.68 28.80
N GLY A 69 -3.98 -6.72 28.86
CA GLY A 69 -5.01 -7.00 27.85
C GLY A 69 -4.94 -8.41 27.28
N TRP A 70 -5.31 -8.55 26.01
CA TRP A 70 -5.47 -9.81 25.31
C TRP A 70 -4.72 -9.81 23.98
N GLY A 71 -4.06 -10.91 23.64
CA GLY A 71 -3.30 -11.03 22.39
C GLY A 71 -3.14 -12.44 21.87
N PHE A 72 -2.89 -12.59 20.60
CA PHE A 72 -2.54 -13.87 19.96
C PHE A 72 -1.15 -14.32 20.41
N PHE A 73 -1.04 -15.55 20.83
CA PHE A 73 0.21 -16.17 21.25
C PHE A 73 0.73 -17.15 20.19
N ASN A 74 2.07 -17.13 19.94
CA ASN A 74 2.69 -18.07 19.03
C ASN A 74 4.16 -18.32 19.39
N THR A 75 4.51 -19.56 19.76
CA THR A 75 5.88 -19.96 20.13
C THR A 75 6.82 -20.08 18.92
N ARG A 76 6.31 -20.17 17.72
CA ARG A 76 7.11 -20.26 16.48
C ARG A 76 7.65 -18.91 16.02
N SER A 77 6.95 -17.83 16.37
CA SER A 77 7.30 -16.46 16.00
C SER A 77 8.20 -15.81 17.04
N THR A 78 9.15 -14.99 16.63
CA THR A 78 9.90 -14.08 17.54
C THR A 78 8.99 -12.97 18.08
N ILE A 79 7.94 -12.58 17.33
CA ILE A 79 6.84 -11.78 17.86
C ILE A 79 5.90 -12.75 18.58
N ARG A 80 6.18 -12.96 19.87
CA ARG A 80 5.53 -13.97 20.69
C ARG A 80 4.06 -13.68 20.94
N VAL A 81 3.71 -12.38 21.12
CA VAL A 81 2.34 -11.94 21.30
C VAL A 81 2.04 -10.78 20.36
N ARG A 82 0.88 -10.88 19.69
CA ARG A 82 0.28 -9.79 18.90
C ARG A 82 -0.99 -9.34 19.60
N MET A 83 -0.99 -8.10 20.07
CA MET A 83 -2.08 -7.58 20.89
C MET A 83 -3.35 -7.30 20.08
N LEU A 84 -4.49 -7.77 20.62
CA LEU A 84 -5.83 -7.50 20.12
C LEU A 84 -6.55 -6.43 20.94
N SER A 85 -6.45 -6.50 22.26
CA SER A 85 -7.12 -5.59 23.20
C SER A 85 -6.15 -5.17 24.28
N ARG A 86 -6.20 -3.89 24.69
CA ARG A 86 -5.36 -3.32 25.76
C ARG A 86 -6.12 -3.12 27.08
N ARG A 87 -7.31 -3.68 27.19
CA ARG A 87 -8.17 -3.57 28.39
C ARG A 87 -8.60 -4.96 28.84
N GLU A 88 -8.49 -5.21 30.10
CA GLU A 88 -8.91 -6.48 30.70
C GLU A 88 -10.38 -6.80 30.47
N ASN A 89 -11.25 -5.81 30.65
CA ASN A 89 -12.70 -5.95 30.49
C ASN A 89 -13.17 -5.96 29.01
N ASN A 90 -12.28 -5.75 28.06
CA ASN A 90 -12.61 -5.79 26.63
C ASN A 90 -12.16 -7.13 26.02
N VAL A 91 -12.82 -8.18 26.44
CA VAL A 91 -12.51 -9.57 26.08
C VAL A 91 -12.85 -9.83 24.62
N PRO A 92 -11.92 -10.38 23.82
CA PRO A 92 -12.18 -10.72 22.42
C PRO A 92 -13.31 -11.74 22.25
N SER A 93 -14.27 -11.41 21.40
CA SER A 93 -15.42 -12.22 21.00
C SER A 93 -15.70 -11.99 19.49
N PRO A 94 -16.58 -12.77 18.85
CA PRO A 94 -17.02 -12.49 17.48
C PRO A 94 -17.53 -11.06 17.31
N LEU A 95 -18.36 -10.57 18.22
CA LEU A 95 -18.88 -9.20 18.19
C LEU A 95 -17.75 -8.15 18.37
N PHE A 96 -16.79 -8.41 19.25
CA PHE A 96 -15.61 -7.55 19.40
C PHE A 96 -14.85 -7.44 18.08
N LEU A 97 -14.58 -8.54 17.39
CA LEU A 97 -13.90 -8.57 16.11
C LEU A 97 -14.70 -7.86 15.01
N LYS A 98 -16.03 -8.07 14.95
CA LYS A 98 -16.90 -7.34 14.03
C LYS A 98 -16.84 -5.83 14.27
N ASN A 99 -16.81 -5.38 15.52
CA ASN A 99 -16.68 -3.97 15.85
C ASN A 99 -15.30 -3.39 15.44
N ARG A 100 -14.22 -4.20 15.49
CA ARG A 100 -12.89 -3.80 14.97
C ARG A 100 -12.93 -3.63 13.45
N VAL A 101 -13.52 -4.58 12.74
CA VAL A 101 -13.71 -4.52 11.28
C VAL A 101 -14.55 -3.30 10.91
N ARG A 102 -15.65 -3.06 11.63
CA ARG A 102 -16.51 -1.87 11.45
C ARG A 102 -15.72 -0.59 11.64
N ALA A 103 -14.93 -0.49 12.71
CA ALA A 103 -14.12 0.71 12.97
C ALA A 103 -13.09 0.98 11.86
N ALA A 104 -12.47 -0.08 11.30
CA ALA A 104 -11.57 0.06 10.17
C ALA A 104 -12.30 0.59 8.92
N TRP A 105 -13.49 0.08 8.63
CA TRP A 105 -14.30 0.58 7.51
C TRP A 105 -14.80 2.02 7.73
N GLU A 106 -15.32 2.34 8.92
CA GLU A 106 -15.76 3.70 9.26
C GLU A 106 -14.63 4.73 9.11
N TYR A 107 -13.41 4.37 9.48
CA TYR A 107 -12.24 5.21 9.24
C TYR A 107 -12.08 5.54 7.75
N ARG A 108 -12.21 4.54 6.85
CA ARG A 108 -12.10 4.74 5.39
C ARG A 108 -13.24 5.59 4.85
N LYS A 109 -14.48 5.35 5.30
CA LYS A 109 -15.64 6.17 4.91
C LYS A 109 -15.42 7.64 5.25
N LYS A 110 -15.04 7.92 6.49
CA LYS A 110 -14.77 9.29 6.93
C LYS A 110 -13.62 9.92 6.15
N LEU A 111 -12.52 9.20 5.98
CA LEU A 111 -11.36 9.66 5.22
C LEU A 111 -11.73 10.06 3.79
N PHE A 112 -12.49 9.25 3.09
CA PHE A 112 -12.87 9.53 1.70
C PHE A 112 -13.91 10.65 1.59
N ALA A 113 -14.82 10.75 2.53
CA ALA A 113 -15.78 11.88 2.61
C ALA A 113 -15.05 13.21 2.85
N ASP A 114 -14.08 13.25 3.77
CA ASP A 114 -13.27 14.42 4.07
C ASP A 114 -12.40 14.85 2.87
N ILE A 115 -11.81 13.88 2.15
CA ILE A 115 -11.03 14.15 0.93
C ILE A 115 -11.94 14.67 -0.19
N ALA A 116 -13.14 14.14 -0.34
CA ALA A 116 -14.08 14.57 -1.37
C ALA A 116 -14.65 15.98 -1.12
N SER A 117 -14.81 16.34 0.15
CA SER A 117 -15.33 17.66 0.58
C SER A 117 -14.25 18.74 0.69
N SER A 118 -12.98 18.37 0.69
CA SER A 118 -11.88 19.33 0.77
C SER A 118 -11.90 20.27 -0.44
N PRO A 119 -11.82 21.61 -0.26
CA PRO A 119 -11.74 22.51 -1.39
C PRO A 119 -10.48 22.17 -2.18
N ARG A 120 -10.69 21.57 -3.33
CA ARG A 120 -9.61 21.35 -4.30
C ARG A 120 -9.19 22.74 -4.76
N ASP A 121 -7.88 22.96 -4.87
CA ASP A 121 -7.29 24.15 -5.48
C ASP A 121 -8.19 24.66 -6.63
N PRO A 122 -8.55 25.94 -6.68
CA PRO A 122 -9.41 26.45 -7.73
C PRO A 122 -8.73 26.21 -9.07
N ARG A 123 -9.22 25.21 -9.81
CA ARG A 123 -8.81 25.01 -11.19
C ARG A 123 -9.36 26.18 -11.98
N PRO A 124 -8.57 26.80 -12.88
CA PRO A 124 -9.11 27.79 -13.79
C PRO A 124 -10.28 27.17 -14.56
N GLU A 125 -11.45 27.80 -14.49
CA GLU A 125 -12.59 27.52 -15.32
C GLU A 125 -12.21 27.91 -16.75
N GLU A 126 -11.55 27.03 -17.49
CA GLU A 126 -11.39 27.18 -18.93
C GLU A 126 -11.61 25.83 -19.60
N SER A 127 -12.74 25.80 -20.30
CA SER A 127 -13.09 24.98 -21.47
C SER A 127 -12.36 23.62 -21.58
N THR A 128 -12.97 22.58 -21.03
CA THR A 128 -12.72 21.20 -21.45
C THR A 128 -13.96 20.63 -22.14
N GLU A 129 -14.20 21.05 -23.37
CA GLU A 129 -14.94 20.21 -24.32
C GLU A 129 -14.11 18.93 -24.51
N GLY A 130 -14.58 17.81 -23.98
CA GLY A 130 -14.01 16.50 -24.21
C GLY A 130 -13.61 15.63 -23.01
N PHE A 131 -13.75 16.09 -21.77
CA PHE A 131 -13.60 15.24 -20.59
C PHE A 131 -14.94 15.05 -19.87
N PRO A 132 -15.49 13.82 -19.83
CA PRO A 132 -16.61 13.52 -18.97
C PRO A 132 -16.11 13.33 -17.53
N PHE A 133 -15.58 14.38 -16.92
CA PHE A 133 -15.33 14.44 -15.49
C PHE A 133 -16.46 15.26 -14.89
N SER A 134 -17.60 14.61 -14.62
CA SER A 134 -18.64 15.22 -13.81
C SER A 134 -18.15 15.29 -12.35
N PRO A 135 -18.07 16.49 -11.74
CA PRO A 135 -17.72 16.64 -10.33
C PRO A 135 -18.84 16.23 -9.37
N GLN A 136 -19.96 15.74 -9.86
CA GLN A 136 -21.15 15.37 -9.11
C GLN A 136 -21.34 13.86 -9.03
N MET A 137 -20.32 13.10 -8.61
CA MET A 137 -20.59 11.79 -8.03
C MET A 137 -21.09 12.01 -6.59
N ASN A 138 -22.32 11.59 -6.35
CA ASN A 138 -22.90 11.48 -5.01
C ASN A 138 -21.86 10.75 -4.12
N THR A 139 -21.53 11.30 -2.97
CA THR A 139 -20.46 10.81 -2.07
C THR A 139 -20.62 9.32 -1.76
N ASP A 140 -21.85 8.83 -1.68
CA ASP A 140 -22.16 7.42 -1.40
C ASP A 140 -21.82 6.51 -2.60
N ALA A 141 -22.08 6.96 -3.83
CA ALA A 141 -21.71 6.20 -5.04
C ALA A 141 -20.19 6.15 -5.27
N ALA A 142 -19.44 7.20 -4.86
CA ALA A 142 -17.99 7.21 -4.97
C ALA A 142 -17.31 6.20 -4.05
N LEU A 143 -17.90 5.91 -2.87
CA LEU A 143 -17.41 4.91 -1.92
C LEU A 143 -17.61 3.48 -2.43
N LEU A 144 -18.72 3.22 -3.14
CA LEU A 144 -19.05 1.92 -3.72
C LEU A 144 -17.96 1.46 -4.71
N HIS A 145 -17.44 2.39 -5.51
CA HIS A 145 -16.47 2.13 -6.58
C HIS A 145 -15.02 2.49 -6.23
N THR A 146 -14.72 2.76 -4.95
CA THR A 146 -13.36 3.08 -4.54
C THR A 146 -12.57 1.83 -4.20
N SER A 147 -11.48 1.60 -4.95
CA SER A 147 -10.47 0.62 -4.56
C SER A 147 -9.59 1.20 -3.46
N CYS A 148 -9.46 0.46 -2.35
CA CYS A 148 -8.72 0.92 -1.17
C CYS A 148 -8.31 -0.24 -0.27
N ARG A 149 -7.35 0.00 0.61
CA ARG A 149 -7.05 -0.89 1.73
C ARG A 149 -8.09 -0.71 2.83
N VAL A 150 -8.89 -1.74 3.07
CA VAL A 150 -9.95 -1.70 4.10
C VAL A 150 -9.41 -2.06 5.48
N ILE A 151 -8.45 -3.00 5.56
CA ILE A 151 -7.79 -3.40 6.81
C ILE A 151 -6.28 -3.37 6.61
N PHE A 152 -5.57 -2.70 7.51
CA PHE A 152 -4.12 -2.59 7.51
C PHE A 152 -3.50 -3.02 8.84
N GLY A 153 -3.57 -4.30 9.13
CA GLY A 153 -2.86 -4.96 10.22
C GLY A 153 -2.97 -4.29 11.58
N GLU A 154 -1.83 -4.02 12.14
CA GLU A 154 -1.67 -3.42 13.47
C GLU A 154 -2.28 -2.01 13.55
N ALA A 155 -2.30 -1.26 12.47
CA ALA A 155 -2.85 0.09 12.44
C ALA A 155 -4.40 0.12 12.53
N ASP A 156 -5.04 -0.99 12.19
CA ASP A 156 -6.49 -1.21 12.41
C ASP A 156 -6.76 -2.15 13.59
N PHE A 157 -5.72 -2.45 14.39
CA PHE A 157 -5.82 -3.33 15.57
C PHE A 157 -6.30 -4.76 15.25
N LEU A 158 -5.97 -5.22 14.03
CA LEU A 158 -6.18 -6.58 13.52
C LEU A 158 -4.82 -7.13 13.05
N PRO A 159 -3.90 -7.42 13.97
CA PRO A 159 -2.48 -7.62 13.69
C PRO A 159 -2.23 -8.77 12.71
N GLY A 160 -1.56 -8.46 11.61
CA GLY A 160 -1.21 -9.44 10.58
C GLY A 160 -2.31 -9.72 9.56
N LEU A 161 -3.44 -8.98 9.59
CA LEU A 161 -4.48 -9.05 8.56
C LEU A 161 -4.40 -7.83 7.63
N THR A 162 -4.30 -8.08 6.34
CA THR A 162 -4.46 -7.05 5.31
C THR A 162 -5.63 -7.41 4.41
N VAL A 163 -6.50 -6.46 4.13
CA VAL A 163 -7.59 -6.64 3.16
C VAL A 163 -7.67 -5.43 2.24
N ASP A 164 -7.49 -5.67 0.95
CA ASP A 164 -7.69 -4.69 -0.11
C ASP A 164 -9.03 -4.95 -0.82
N LYS A 165 -9.77 -3.88 -1.05
CA LYS A 165 -10.99 -3.89 -1.84
C LYS A 165 -10.68 -3.34 -3.23
N TYR A 166 -10.95 -4.14 -4.25
CA TYR A 166 -10.91 -3.76 -5.67
C TYR A 166 -12.33 -3.84 -6.21
N GLU A 167 -13.01 -2.69 -6.31
CA GLU A 167 -14.43 -2.61 -6.66
C GLU A 167 -15.28 -3.53 -5.75
N ASP A 168 -15.78 -4.64 -6.28
CA ASP A 168 -16.61 -5.62 -5.60
C ASP A 168 -15.84 -6.89 -5.16
N ILE A 169 -14.52 -6.87 -5.25
CA ILE A 169 -13.63 -7.99 -4.88
C ILE A 169 -12.82 -7.62 -3.64
N LEU A 170 -12.71 -8.57 -2.70
CA LEU A 170 -11.77 -8.48 -1.58
C LEU A 170 -10.55 -9.36 -1.84
N VAL A 171 -9.36 -8.80 -1.61
CA VAL A 171 -8.10 -9.55 -1.64
C VAL A 171 -7.50 -9.53 -0.24
N VAL A 172 -7.21 -10.71 0.28
CA VAL A 172 -6.87 -10.93 1.69
C VAL A 172 -5.46 -11.47 1.82
N GLU A 173 -4.68 -10.88 2.70
CA GLU A 173 -3.41 -11.42 3.15
C GLU A 173 -3.45 -11.62 4.66
N SER A 174 -3.22 -12.86 5.12
CA SER A 174 -3.14 -13.24 6.52
C SER A 174 -1.71 -13.68 6.85
N LEU A 175 -1.02 -12.96 7.73
CA LEU A 175 0.41 -13.18 8.04
C LEU A 175 0.65 -13.73 9.45
N ALA A 176 -0.36 -13.77 10.33
CA ALA A 176 -0.23 -14.22 11.72
C ALA A 176 -1.16 -15.41 12.00
N LEU A 177 -0.67 -16.38 12.79
CA LEU A 177 -1.39 -17.64 13.04
C LEU A 177 -2.77 -17.43 13.67
N GLY A 178 -2.87 -16.55 14.67
CA GLY A 178 -4.16 -16.28 15.35
C GLY A 178 -5.20 -15.65 14.41
N ILE A 179 -4.78 -14.72 13.57
CA ILE A 179 -5.63 -14.11 12.53
C ILE A 179 -6.03 -15.15 11.47
N ASP A 180 -5.10 -16.02 11.08
CA ASP A 180 -5.39 -17.05 10.07
C ASP A 180 -6.47 -18.02 10.55
N ARG A 181 -6.46 -18.38 11.83
CA ARG A 181 -7.52 -19.20 12.46
C ARG A 181 -8.88 -18.51 12.48
N LEU A 182 -8.91 -17.20 12.64
CA LEU A 182 -10.14 -16.40 12.70
C LEU A 182 -10.50 -15.75 11.35
N LYS A 183 -9.78 -16.06 10.30
CA LYS A 183 -9.93 -15.46 8.97
C LYS A 183 -11.38 -15.51 8.46
N THR A 184 -12.02 -16.66 8.54
CA THR A 184 -13.42 -16.83 8.10
C THR A 184 -14.38 -15.91 8.86
N LEU A 185 -14.25 -15.83 10.18
CA LEU A 185 -15.07 -14.95 11.03
C LEU A 185 -14.84 -13.46 10.67
N LEU A 186 -13.59 -13.06 10.49
CA LEU A 186 -13.22 -11.67 10.15
C LEU A 186 -13.72 -11.27 8.77
N LEU A 187 -13.62 -12.16 7.78
CA LEU A 187 -14.13 -11.92 6.44
C LEU A 187 -15.65 -11.86 6.41
N ALA A 188 -16.33 -12.73 7.16
CA ALA A 188 -17.78 -12.68 7.33
C ALA A 188 -18.22 -11.34 7.97
N ALA A 189 -17.52 -10.92 9.03
CA ALA A 189 -17.77 -9.63 9.65
C ALA A 189 -17.58 -8.47 8.64
N LEU A 190 -16.56 -8.52 7.80
CA LEU A 190 -16.29 -7.48 6.80
C LEU A 190 -17.35 -7.47 5.70
N VAL A 191 -17.73 -8.64 5.15
CA VAL A 191 -18.78 -8.74 4.12
C VAL A 191 -20.10 -8.19 4.67
N GLN A 192 -20.47 -8.53 5.91
CA GLN A 192 -21.68 -8.02 6.56
C GLN A 192 -21.62 -6.49 6.77
N VAL A 193 -20.50 -5.97 7.25
CA VAL A 193 -20.30 -4.53 7.47
C VAL A 193 -20.37 -3.74 6.16
N LEU A 194 -19.83 -4.28 5.08
CA LEU A 194 -19.90 -3.65 3.76
C LEU A 194 -21.33 -3.71 3.19
N ASP A 195 -22.02 -4.84 3.36
CA ASP A 195 -23.42 -5.00 2.91
C ASP A 195 -24.39 -4.06 3.64
N GLU A 196 -24.18 -3.80 4.94
CA GLU A 196 -24.93 -2.79 5.72
C GLU A 196 -24.85 -1.39 5.09
N ASP A 197 -23.78 -1.07 4.39
CA ASP A 197 -23.58 0.18 3.64
C ASP A 197 -23.95 0.04 2.14
N GLY A 198 -24.58 -1.06 1.74
CA GLY A 198 -25.01 -1.33 0.36
C GLY A 198 -23.89 -1.77 -0.58
N ILE A 199 -22.69 -2.06 -0.07
CA ILE A 199 -21.55 -2.54 -0.85
C ILE A 199 -21.60 -4.06 -0.95
N ARG A 200 -22.03 -4.56 -2.10
CA ARG A 200 -22.12 -6.00 -2.36
C ARG A 200 -20.78 -6.53 -2.86
N ILE A 201 -20.23 -7.47 -2.12
CA ILE A 201 -19.02 -8.19 -2.51
C ILE A 201 -19.38 -9.37 -3.40
N ARG A 202 -18.71 -9.49 -4.55
CA ARG A 202 -18.88 -10.59 -5.51
C ARG A 202 -17.94 -11.75 -5.24
N GLY A 203 -16.73 -11.46 -4.70
CA GLY A 203 -15.76 -12.52 -4.48
C GLY A 203 -14.63 -12.14 -3.52
N ILE A 204 -13.96 -13.17 -3.01
CA ILE A 204 -12.83 -13.06 -2.07
C ILE A 204 -11.69 -13.94 -2.56
N TYR A 205 -10.50 -13.35 -2.72
CA TYR A 205 -9.28 -14.05 -3.12
C TYR A 205 -8.20 -13.93 -2.04
N GLU A 206 -7.51 -15.02 -1.73
CA GLU A 206 -6.41 -15.04 -0.77
C GLU A 206 -5.05 -14.90 -1.45
N ARG A 207 -4.23 -13.98 -0.95
CA ARG A 207 -2.84 -13.74 -1.32
C ARG A 207 -1.92 -13.87 -0.11
N SER A 208 -2.07 -14.96 0.65
CA SER A 208 -1.26 -15.29 1.81
C SER A 208 -0.02 -16.12 1.40
N ASP A 209 0.64 -15.72 0.30
CA ASP A 209 1.79 -16.43 -0.29
C ASP A 209 3.15 -15.82 0.12
N ALA A 210 3.16 -14.85 1.04
CA ALA A 210 4.37 -14.23 1.56
C ALA A 210 5.22 -15.20 2.40
N LYS A 211 6.55 -15.20 2.17
CA LYS A 211 7.50 -16.09 2.88
C LYS A 211 7.49 -15.90 4.41
N VAL A 212 7.10 -14.72 4.89
CA VAL A 212 7.06 -14.43 6.33
C VAL A 212 6.09 -15.33 7.10
N ARG A 213 5.06 -15.89 6.44
CA ARG A 213 4.12 -16.84 7.04
C ARG A 213 4.80 -18.10 7.62
N GLU A 214 5.88 -18.55 6.99
CA GLU A 214 6.63 -19.73 7.45
C GLU A 214 7.21 -19.52 8.86
N LYS A 215 7.54 -18.26 9.23
CA LYS A 215 7.99 -17.90 10.58
C LYS A 215 6.89 -17.98 11.63
N GLU A 216 5.64 -17.89 11.20
CA GLU A 216 4.45 -18.08 12.05
C GLU A 216 4.02 -19.56 12.13
N GLY A 217 4.68 -20.45 11.39
CA GLY A 217 4.31 -21.85 11.27
C GLY A 217 3.17 -22.12 10.30
N LEU A 218 2.90 -21.18 9.39
CA LEU A 218 1.86 -21.26 8.38
C LEU A 218 2.45 -21.61 7.01
N SER A 219 1.73 -22.39 6.22
CA SER A 219 2.01 -22.60 4.80
C SER A 219 1.67 -21.35 4.00
N ARG A 220 2.32 -21.17 2.86
CA ARG A 220 1.91 -20.18 1.87
C ARG A 220 0.62 -20.65 1.20
N THR A 221 -0.35 -19.75 1.11
CA THR A 221 -1.67 -20.04 0.57
C THR A 221 -2.08 -18.97 -0.44
N LYS A 222 -2.66 -19.42 -1.55
CA LYS A 222 -3.21 -18.56 -2.61
C LYS A 222 -4.42 -19.27 -3.21
N GLY A 223 -5.53 -18.56 -3.40
CA GLY A 223 -6.72 -19.15 -3.99
C GLY A 223 -8.01 -18.42 -3.65
N PHE A 224 -9.10 -18.91 -4.19
CA PHE A 224 -10.45 -18.41 -3.90
C PHE A 224 -10.90 -18.81 -2.50
N LEU A 225 -11.40 -17.85 -1.75
CA LEU A 225 -12.10 -18.07 -0.48
C LEU A 225 -13.61 -17.99 -0.65
N SER A 226 -14.09 -17.54 -1.80
CA SER A 226 -15.47 -17.60 -2.26
C SER A 226 -15.60 -18.51 -3.48
N GLU A 227 -16.75 -18.46 -4.15
CA GLU A 227 -16.90 -19.00 -5.50
C GLU A 227 -15.91 -18.35 -6.46
N GLU A 228 -15.50 -19.07 -7.50
CA GLU A 228 -14.55 -18.56 -8.52
C GLU A 228 -15.14 -17.39 -9.30
N PHE A 229 -14.30 -16.43 -9.63
CA PHE A 229 -14.64 -15.25 -10.42
C PHE A 229 -13.48 -14.88 -11.35
N ASP A 230 -13.72 -13.96 -12.30
CA ASP A 230 -12.64 -13.41 -13.14
C ASP A 230 -11.71 -12.55 -12.27
N THR A 231 -10.45 -12.97 -12.18
CA THR A 231 -9.42 -12.33 -11.38
C THR A 231 -8.83 -11.06 -11.99
N ASN A 232 -9.20 -10.75 -13.24
CA ASN A 232 -8.91 -9.47 -13.89
C ASN A 232 -10.00 -8.46 -13.55
N VAL A 233 -9.76 -7.65 -12.54
CA VAL A 233 -10.74 -6.71 -11.98
C VAL A 233 -10.51 -5.32 -12.56
N PRO A 234 -11.50 -4.74 -13.29
CA PRO A 234 -11.40 -3.36 -13.74
C PRO A 234 -11.60 -2.41 -12.53
N ILE A 235 -10.69 -1.46 -12.36
CA ILE A 235 -10.79 -0.42 -11.33
C ILE A 235 -10.64 0.97 -11.92
N THR A 236 -11.11 1.98 -11.19
CA THR A 236 -10.84 3.38 -11.51
C THR A 236 -10.12 4.06 -10.34
N GLU A 237 -8.95 4.63 -10.63
CA GLU A 237 -8.19 5.44 -9.66
C GLU A 237 -7.79 6.77 -10.28
N ASN A 238 -8.08 7.88 -9.59
CA ASN A 238 -7.78 9.23 -10.08
C ASN A 238 -8.35 9.52 -11.49
N GLY A 239 -9.46 8.88 -11.86
CA GLY A 239 -10.07 8.98 -13.21
C GLY A 239 -9.33 8.20 -14.30
N ILE A 240 -8.39 7.34 -13.94
CA ILE A 240 -7.71 6.40 -14.83
C ILE A 240 -8.27 5.01 -14.59
N ARG A 241 -8.60 4.30 -15.67
CA ARG A 241 -9.03 2.91 -15.62
C ARG A 241 -7.84 1.96 -15.69
N TYR A 242 -7.84 0.96 -14.83
CA TYR A 242 -6.83 -0.10 -14.80
C TYR A 242 -7.52 -1.45 -14.80
N LEU A 243 -6.90 -2.43 -15.42
CA LEU A 243 -7.24 -3.84 -15.25
C LEU A 243 -6.23 -4.45 -14.29
N VAL A 244 -6.70 -4.84 -13.11
CA VAL A 244 -5.88 -5.37 -12.02
C VAL A 244 -6.03 -6.87 -11.96
N ASP A 245 -4.94 -7.60 -12.07
CA ASP A 245 -4.91 -9.04 -11.84
C ASP A 245 -4.68 -9.32 -10.34
N VAL A 246 -5.75 -9.67 -9.63
CA VAL A 246 -5.69 -9.98 -8.19
C VAL A 246 -5.06 -11.33 -7.91
N LYS A 247 -4.97 -12.21 -8.91
CA LYS A 247 -4.36 -13.53 -8.80
C LYS A 247 -2.84 -13.48 -8.97
N ASP A 248 -2.35 -12.92 -10.08
CA ASP A 248 -0.94 -12.98 -10.45
C ASP A 248 -0.23 -11.62 -10.40
N GLY A 249 -0.96 -10.53 -10.17
CA GLY A 249 -0.41 -9.18 -9.96
C GLY A 249 0.48 -9.08 -8.72
N GLN A 250 1.32 -8.05 -8.66
CA GLN A 250 2.21 -7.83 -7.52
C GLN A 250 1.43 -7.47 -6.23
N LYS A 251 1.93 -7.88 -5.08
CA LYS A 251 1.25 -7.77 -3.77
C LYS A 251 -0.15 -8.40 -3.85
N THR A 252 -1.17 -7.61 -3.59
CA THR A 252 -2.58 -7.99 -3.70
C THR A 252 -3.18 -7.75 -5.09
N GLY A 253 -2.38 -7.23 -6.05
CA GLY A 253 -2.78 -6.93 -7.43
C GLY A 253 -2.34 -5.56 -7.91
N PHE A 254 -2.42 -4.52 -7.08
CA PHE A 254 -2.07 -3.14 -7.40
C PHE A 254 -1.51 -2.38 -6.19
N PHE A 255 -0.72 -1.32 -6.42
CA PHE A 255 -0.11 -0.51 -5.37
C PHE A 255 -1.04 0.63 -4.94
N LEU A 256 -2.08 0.32 -4.16
CA LEU A 256 -3.06 1.31 -3.67
C LEU A 256 -2.44 2.38 -2.78
N ASP A 257 -1.31 2.07 -2.13
CA ASP A 257 -0.54 2.98 -1.27
C ASP A 257 0.02 4.21 -2.00
N GLN A 258 0.24 4.13 -3.31
CA GLN A 258 0.74 5.21 -4.16
C GLN A 258 -0.35 6.11 -4.78
N LYS A 259 -1.62 5.88 -4.51
CA LYS A 259 -2.77 6.54 -5.14
C LYS A 259 -2.63 8.07 -5.22
N TYR A 260 -2.35 8.71 -4.10
CA TYR A 260 -2.24 10.17 -4.03
C TYR A 260 -0.87 10.69 -4.46
N ASN A 261 0.17 9.86 -4.42
CA ASN A 261 1.48 10.19 -4.97
C ASN A 261 1.41 10.25 -6.50
N ARG A 262 0.70 9.30 -7.13
CA ARG A 262 0.40 9.35 -8.57
C ARG A 262 -0.39 10.61 -8.97
N LEU A 263 -1.33 11.03 -8.12
CA LEU A 263 -2.10 12.25 -8.38
C LEU A 263 -1.23 13.51 -8.26
N SER A 264 -0.31 13.54 -7.29
CA SER A 264 0.50 14.73 -6.97
C SER A 264 1.49 15.15 -8.04
N ILE A 265 1.84 14.25 -8.98
CA ILE A 265 2.74 14.63 -10.10
C ILE A 265 2.02 15.40 -11.22
N ARG A 266 0.69 15.32 -11.28
CA ARG A 266 -0.10 15.89 -12.41
C ARG A 266 0.13 17.37 -12.66
N PRO A 267 0.21 18.26 -11.64
CA PRO A 267 0.44 19.70 -11.85
C PRO A 267 1.71 20.02 -12.64
N PHE A 268 2.70 19.14 -12.61
CA PHE A 268 4.00 19.34 -13.25
C PHE A 268 4.09 18.73 -14.65
N CYS A 269 3.06 18.03 -15.09
CA CYS A 269 3.13 17.21 -16.32
C CYS A 269 2.53 17.88 -17.56
N ARG A 270 1.73 18.96 -17.44
CA ARG A 270 1.09 19.59 -18.61
C ARG A 270 2.14 20.11 -19.61
N GLY A 271 2.06 19.63 -20.86
CA GLY A 271 3.01 19.98 -21.94
C GLY A 271 4.42 19.40 -21.76
N ALA A 272 4.66 18.62 -20.70
CA ALA A 272 5.95 18.11 -20.32
C ALA A 272 6.35 16.85 -21.12
N LYS A 273 7.67 16.66 -21.31
CA LYS A 273 8.27 15.36 -21.62
C LYS A 273 8.55 14.65 -20.30
N VAL A 274 7.89 13.54 -20.06
CA VAL A 274 7.94 12.79 -18.80
C VAL A 274 8.69 11.48 -19.00
N LEU A 275 9.58 11.15 -18.04
CA LEU A 275 10.21 9.86 -17.92
C LEU A 275 9.68 9.17 -16.65
N ASP A 276 9.10 8.00 -16.80
CA ASP A 276 8.53 7.18 -15.72
C ASP A 276 9.31 5.86 -15.62
N CYS A 277 10.19 5.78 -14.62
CA CYS A 277 11.05 4.62 -14.36
C CYS A 277 10.47 3.71 -13.29
N PHE A 278 10.62 2.38 -13.50
CA PHE A 278 9.95 1.36 -12.70
C PHE A 278 8.42 1.48 -12.80
N THR A 279 7.96 1.69 -14.03
CA THR A 279 6.58 2.08 -14.32
C THR A 279 5.55 1.00 -13.92
N HIS A 280 6.00 -0.25 -13.73
CA HIS A 280 5.15 -1.41 -13.46
C HIS A 280 4.00 -1.47 -14.49
N THR A 281 2.76 -1.36 -14.08
CA THR A 281 1.59 -1.38 -14.98
C THR A 281 1.22 0.00 -15.55
N GLY A 282 2.18 0.94 -15.59
CA GLY A 282 2.04 2.24 -16.24
C GLY A 282 1.41 3.34 -15.40
N SER A 283 1.27 3.14 -14.09
CA SER A 283 0.35 3.95 -13.29
C SER A 283 0.77 5.42 -13.11
N PHE A 284 2.06 5.74 -12.93
CA PHE A 284 2.54 7.12 -12.91
C PHE A 284 2.50 7.74 -14.31
N GLY A 285 2.99 7.02 -15.32
CA GLY A 285 2.97 7.49 -16.71
C GLY A 285 1.58 7.82 -17.23
N LEU A 286 0.57 7.00 -16.89
CA LEU A 286 -0.84 7.25 -17.24
C LEU A 286 -1.40 8.48 -16.54
N ASN A 287 -1.02 8.75 -15.27
CA ASN A 287 -1.38 9.98 -14.58
C ASN A 287 -0.74 11.21 -15.22
N ALA A 288 0.52 11.11 -15.66
CA ALA A 288 1.19 12.16 -16.41
C ALA A 288 0.50 12.41 -17.78
N ALA A 289 0.16 11.34 -18.49
CA ALA A 289 -0.56 11.42 -19.76
C ALA A 289 -1.93 12.10 -19.60
N ALA A 290 -2.70 11.70 -18.57
CA ALA A 290 -3.99 12.29 -18.27
C ALA A 290 -3.91 13.77 -17.87
N ALA A 291 -2.78 14.20 -17.32
CA ALA A 291 -2.52 15.61 -17.00
C ALA A 291 -2.13 16.44 -18.24
N GLY A 292 -2.05 15.85 -19.43
CA GLY A 292 -1.71 16.55 -20.66
C GLY A 292 -0.21 16.64 -20.95
N ALA A 293 0.57 15.65 -20.53
CA ALA A 293 1.99 15.54 -20.92
C ALA A 293 2.11 15.53 -22.47
N ALA A 294 3.15 16.14 -23.01
CA ALA A 294 3.41 16.12 -24.45
C ALA A 294 3.91 14.76 -24.94
N HIS A 295 4.72 14.10 -24.09
CA HIS A 295 5.24 12.76 -24.34
C HIS A 295 5.55 12.06 -23.01
N VAL A 296 5.30 10.75 -22.95
CA VAL A 296 5.65 9.92 -21.80
C VAL A 296 6.51 8.75 -22.26
N THR A 297 7.68 8.58 -21.67
CA THR A 297 8.50 7.38 -21.81
C THR A 297 8.41 6.59 -20.49
N SER A 298 7.93 5.36 -20.54
CA SER A 298 7.75 4.47 -19.39
C SER A 298 8.61 3.22 -19.55
N ILE A 299 9.40 2.89 -18.52
CA ILE A 299 10.31 1.74 -18.55
C ILE A 299 10.15 0.87 -17.32
N ASP A 300 10.17 -0.45 -17.53
CA ASP A 300 10.21 -1.49 -16.49
C ASP A 300 11.03 -2.69 -16.97
N ALA A 301 11.65 -3.40 -16.05
CA ALA A 301 12.38 -4.64 -16.36
C ALA A 301 11.44 -5.80 -16.70
N SER A 302 10.19 -5.76 -16.25
CA SER A 302 9.18 -6.80 -16.45
C SER A 302 8.42 -6.60 -17.76
N ALA A 303 8.66 -7.48 -18.74
CA ALA A 303 7.89 -7.48 -20.00
C ALA A 303 6.39 -7.68 -19.76
N LEU A 304 6.00 -8.50 -18.76
CA LEU A 304 4.58 -8.71 -18.41
C LEU A 304 3.96 -7.44 -17.86
N ALA A 305 4.66 -6.69 -17.02
CA ALA A 305 4.19 -5.42 -16.49
C ALA A 305 4.02 -4.38 -17.62
N ILE A 306 4.94 -4.32 -18.56
CA ILE A 306 4.86 -3.44 -19.74
C ILE A 306 3.65 -3.81 -20.63
N GLU A 307 3.40 -5.10 -20.87
CA GLU A 307 2.19 -5.48 -21.64
C GLU A 307 0.91 -5.08 -20.90
N GLN A 308 0.85 -5.25 -19.58
CA GLN A 308 -0.27 -4.77 -18.78
C GLN A 308 -0.39 -3.24 -18.81
N ALA A 309 0.73 -2.50 -18.80
CA ALA A 309 0.73 -1.04 -18.96
C ALA A 309 0.13 -0.59 -20.29
N LYS A 310 0.43 -1.31 -21.38
CA LYS A 310 -0.18 -1.07 -22.71
C LYS A 310 -1.69 -1.35 -22.70
N VAL A 311 -2.14 -2.43 -22.03
CA VAL A 311 -3.58 -2.70 -21.84
C VAL A 311 -4.23 -1.52 -21.13
N ASN A 312 -3.64 -1.04 -20.03
CA ASN A 312 -4.15 0.10 -19.27
C ASN A 312 -4.17 1.39 -20.11
N ALA A 313 -3.15 1.63 -20.94
CA ALA A 313 -3.14 2.77 -21.86
C ALA A 313 -4.31 2.73 -22.87
N ARG A 314 -4.55 1.56 -23.48
CA ARG A 314 -5.68 1.37 -24.42
C ARG A 314 -7.03 1.55 -23.74
N LEU A 315 -7.21 1.06 -22.51
CA LEU A 315 -8.43 1.28 -21.71
C LEU A 315 -8.74 2.76 -21.50
N ASN A 316 -7.72 3.61 -21.51
CA ASN A 316 -7.83 5.06 -21.36
C ASN A 316 -7.70 5.81 -22.69
N HIS A 317 -7.70 5.09 -23.82
CA HIS A 317 -7.62 5.63 -25.18
C HIS A 317 -6.35 6.46 -25.46
N PHE A 318 -5.23 6.19 -24.80
CA PHE A 318 -3.96 6.82 -25.10
C PHE A 318 -3.25 6.14 -26.29
N ARG A 319 -2.54 6.92 -27.09
CA ARG A 319 -1.70 6.40 -28.19
C ARG A 319 -0.46 5.72 -27.65
N ILE A 320 -0.13 4.57 -28.19
CA ILE A 320 1.10 3.84 -27.84
C ILE A 320 2.10 3.97 -29.01
N ALA A 321 3.36 4.24 -28.69
CA ALA A 321 4.40 4.34 -29.70
C ALA A 321 4.61 2.98 -30.39
N GLY A 322 4.69 3.00 -31.73
CA GLY A 322 4.82 1.77 -32.54
C GLY A 322 3.50 1.09 -32.90
N GLU A 323 2.37 1.55 -32.36
CA GLU A 323 1.04 1.05 -32.74
C GLU A 323 0.33 2.04 -33.70
N ASN A 324 -0.43 1.50 -34.65
CA ASN A 324 -1.30 2.27 -35.55
C ASN A 324 -2.67 2.51 -34.87
N ASP A 325 -2.65 3.19 -33.71
CA ASP A 325 -3.84 3.49 -32.96
C ASP A 325 -4.18 4.99 -33.10
N PRO A 326 -5.44 5.35 -33.48
CA PRO A 326 -5.89 6.73 -33.53
C PRO A 326 -6.13 7.37 -32.17
N GLY A 327 -5.80 6.70 -31.05
CA GLY A 327 -6.02 7.16 -29.69
C GLY A 327 -5.59 8.61 -29.41
N ARG A 328 -6.04 9.17 -28.29
CA ARG A 328 -5.77 10.58 -27.90
C ARG A 328 -4.30 10.79 -27.52
N PRO A 329 -3.75 12.01 -27.73
CA PRO A 329 -2.42 12.34 -27.21
C PRO A 329 -2.43 12.33 -25.65
N PRO A 330 -1.25 12.18 -25.02
CA PRO A 330 0.08 12.07 -25.64
C PRO A 330 0.34 10.68 -26.19
N ARG A 331 1.42 10.52 -26.95
CA ARG A 331 1.94 9.22 -27.33
C ARG A 331 2.82 8.68 -26.20
N ILE A 332 2.49 7.49 -25.69
CA ILE A 332 3.26 6.83 -24.63
C ILE A 332 4.19 5.80 -25.26
N GLU A 333 5.47 5.90 -24.93
CA GLU A 333 6.49 4.92 -25.31
C GLU A 333 6.73 3.98 -24.12
N TYR A 334 6.52 2.68 -24.34
CA TYR A 334 6.75 1.64 -23.34
C TYR A 334 7.99 0.83 -23.70
N LEU A 335 8.93 0.71 -22.76
CA LEU A 335 10.21 0.05 -22.92
C LEU A 335 10.38 -1.07 -21.89
N VAL A 336 10.93 -2.20 -22.32
CA VAL A 336 11.40 -3.25 -21.41
C VAL A 336 12.90 -3.11 -21.25
N GLY A 337 13.38 -2.91 -20.02
CA GLY A 337 14.81 -2.76 -19.75
C GLY A 337 15.13 -2.46 -18.29
N ASP A 338 16.40 -2.65 -17.94
CA ASP A 338 16.89 -2.29 -16.61
C ASP A 338 17.13 -0.76 -16.53
N VAL A 339 16.54 -0.13 -15.52
CA VAL A 339 16.66 1.30 -15.28
C VAL A 339 18.11 1.71 -14.98
N PHE A 340 18.91 0.85 -14.33
CA PHE A 340 20.31 1.12 -14.06
C PHE A 340 21.17 1.22 -15.34
N ASP A 341 20.82 0.51 -16.39
CA ASP A 341 21.46 0.61 -17.70
C ASP A 341 20.86 1.74 -18.55
N PHE A 342 19.53 1.90 -18.45
CA PHE A 342 18.79 2.84 -19.27
C PHE A 342 19.12 4.30 -18.94
N LEU A 343 19.15 4.71 -17.67
CA LEU A 343 19.37 6.12 -17.30
C LEU A 343 20.74 6.62 -17.79
N PRO A 344 21.87 5.91 -17.57
CA PRO A 344 23.18 6.32 -18.13
C PRO A 344 23.19 6.38 -19.66
N ALA A 345 22.48 5.45 -20.34
CA ALA A 345 22.38 5.46 -21.80
C ALA A 345 21.63 6.69 -22.32
N GLN A 346 20.52 7.08 -21.67
CA GLN A 346 19.77 8.31 -22.00
C GLN A 346 20.63 9.56 -21.81
N ARG A 347 21.38 9.63 -20.71
CA ARG A 347 22.32 10.74 -20.45
C ARG A 347 23.40 10.80 -21.52
N LYS A 348 24.02 9.69 -21.89
CA LYS A 348 25.03 9.62 -22.95
C LYS A 348 24.46 10.05 -24.32
N ALA A 349 23.19 9.78 -24.55
CA ALA A 349 22.46 10.22 -25.75
C ALA A 349 22.00 11.70 -25.70
N GLY A 350 22.35 12.45 -24.65
CA GLY A 350 21.98 13.86 -24.47
C GLY A 350 20.49 14.11 -24.28
N LYS A 351 19.74 13.10 -23.85
CA LYS A 351 18.29 13.23 -23.59
C LYS A 351 18.04 14.01 -22.31
N GLN A 352 16.98 14.79 -22.32
CA GLN A 352 16.50 15.54 -21.16
C GLN A 352 14.97 15.51 -21.11
N TYR A 353 14.44 15.56 -19.88
CA TYR A 353 13.03 15.50 -19.56
C TYR A 353 12.63 16.68 -18.68
N ASP A 354 11.37 17.10 -18.80
CA ASP A 354 10.81 18.14 -17.93
C ASP A 354 10.42 17.57 -16.56
N VAL A 355 10.02 16.28 -16.54
CA VAL A 355 9.69 15.53 -15.31
C VAL A 355 10.33 14.14 -15.37
N VAL A 356 11.03 13.75 -14.31
CA VAL A 356 11.54 12.38 -14.13
C VAL A 356 10.96 11.80 -12.86
N ILE A 357 10.42 10.58 -12.95
CA ILE A 357 9.77 9.84 -11.85
C ILE A 357 10.53 8.54 -11.63
N LEU A 358 10.93 8.28 -10.37
CA LEU A 358 11.57 7.04 -9.95
C LEU A 358 10.74 6.40 -8.85
N ASP A 359 10.09 5.26 -9.15
CA ASP A 359 9.35 4.42 -8.19
C ASP A 359 9.97 3.02 -8.07
N PRO A 360 11.22 2.90 -7.57
CA PRO A 360 11.95 1.66 -7.54
C PRO A 360 11.33 0.66 -6.55
N PRO A 361 11.53 -0.66 -6.77
CA PRO A 361 11.19 -1.66 -5.79
C PRO A 361 12.01 -1.46 -4.51
N ALA A 362 11.59 -2.10 -3.41
CA ALA A 362 12.33 -2.07 -2.16
C ALA A 362 13.72 -2.72 -2.30
N PHE A 363 14.78 -1.90 -2.36
CA PHE A 363 16.16 -2.38 -2.48
C PHE A 363 16.69 -3.02 -1.20
N THR A 364 16.03 -2.80 -0.05
CA THR A 364 16.39 -3.47 1.20
C THR A 364 15.18 -4.09 1.87
N LYS A 365 15.37 -5.34 2.36
CA LYS A 365 14.39 -6.09 3.17
C LYS A 365 14.94 -6.45 4.55
N SER A 366 16.15 -5.97 4.88
CA SER A 366 16.81 -6.24 6.16
C SER A 366 17.78 -5.12 6.53
N ARG A 367 18.11 -5.00 7.83
CA ARG A 367 19.12 -4.05 8.31
C ARG A 367 20.51 -4.26 7.68
N SER A 368 20.89 -5.51 7.41
CA SER A 368 22.19 -5.86 6.83
C SER A 368 22.36 -5.39 5.38
N SER A 369 21.27 -5.21 4.62
CA SER A 369 21.31 -4.78 3.22
C SER A 369 21.16 -3.26 3.02
N VAL A 370 20.99 -2.47 4.09
CA VAL A 370 20.75 -1.02 4.01
C VAL A 370 21.88 -0.28 3.30
N LYS A 371 23.16 -0.64 3.57
CA LYS A 371 24.32 0.03 2.93
C LYS A 371 24.32 -0.17 1.41
N ALA A 372 24.11 -1.38 0.93
CA ALA A 372 24.03 -1.67 -0.50
C ALA A 372 22.81 -0.99 -1.15
N ALA A 373 21.66 -1.02 -0.48
CA ALA A 373 20.47 -0.34 -0.95
C ALA A 373 20.66 1.19 -1.06
N SER A 374 21.34 1.81 -0.09
CA SER A 374 21.66 3.24 -0.12
C SER A 374 22.52 3.60 -1.34
N ALA A 375 23.47 2.75 -1.71
CA ALA A 375 24.28 2.94 -2.91
C ALA A 375 23.42 2.88 -4.19
N GLY A 376 22.54 1.88 -4.31
CA GLY A 376 21.63 1.77 -5.46
C GLY A 376 20.66 2.95 -5.55
N TYR A 377 20.05 3.37 -4.43
CA TYR A 377 19.22 4.59 -4.42
C TYR A 377 20.02 5.84 -4.82
N ARG A 378 21.26 6.01 -4.32
CA ARG A 378 22.11 7.14 -4.70
C ARG A 378 22.39 7.15 -6.20
N GLU A 379 22.71 6.00 -6.77
CA GLU A 379 23.04 5.86 -8.20
C GLU A 379 21.85 6.23 -9.09
N ILE A 380 20.67 5.61 -8.90
CA ILE A 380 19.49 5.91 -9.73
C ILE A 380 19.02 7.36 -9.55
N ASN A 381 19.08 7.90 -8.33
CA ASN A 381 18.69 9.29 -8.08
C ASN A 381 19.66 10.26 -8.76
N ARG A 382 20.98 9.99 -8.72
CA ARG A 382 21.98 10.79 -9.44
C ARG A 382 21.72 10.80 -10.94
N GLU A 383 21.57 9.63 -11.55
CA GLU A 383 21.33 9.53 -13.00
C GLU A 383 20.00 10.16 -13.40
N GLY A 384 18.93 9.96 -12.60
CA GLY A 384 17.65 10.62 -12.83
C GLY A 384 17.74 12.14 -12.78
N LEU A 385 18.45 12.70 -11.79
CA LEU A 385 18.66 14.15 -11.65
C LEU A 385 19.43 14.76 -12.83
N LEU A 386 20.38 14.02 -13.40
CA LEU A 386 21.15 14.46 -14.58
C LEU A 386 20.30 14.53 -15.86
N LEU A 387 19.17 13.81 -15.89
CA LEU A 387 18.23 13.81 -17.01
C LEU A 387 17.14 14.89 -16.88
N VAL A 388 17.00 15.53 -15.72
CA VAL A 388 16.04 16.63 -15.54
C VAL A 388 16.62 17.93 -16.12
N LYS A 389 15.83 18.65 -16.93
CA LYS A 389 16.17 20.00 -17.40
C LYS A 389 16.30 20.98 -16.24
N ASP A 390 17.10 22.04 -16.41
CA ASP A 390 17.12 23.16 -15.46
C ASP A 390 15.71 23.73 -15.26
N GLY A 391 15.27 23.84 -14.01
CA GLY A 391 13.89 24.23 -13.64
C GLY A 391 12.84 23.13 -13.71
N GLY A 392 13.18 21.94 -14.20
CA GLY A 392 12.28 20.79 -14.28
C GLY A 392 12.01 20.13 -12.92
N TYR A 393 11.26 19.02 -12.92
CA TYR A 393 10.80 18.35 -11.70
C TYR A 393 11.31 16.92 -11.60
N PHE A 394 11.61 16.52 -10.39
CA PHE A 394 12.07 15.19 -10.04
C PHE A 394 11.22 14.59 -8.93
N ALA A 395 10.56 13.46 -9.20
CA ALA A 395 9.83 12.69 -8.22
C ALA A 395 10.59 11.40 -7.92
N THR A 396 10.78 11.09 -6.64
CA THR A 396 11.50 9.87 -6.23
C THR A 396 10.91 9.30 -4.96
N CYS A 397 10.90 7.97 -4.84
CA CYS A 397 10.40 7.33 -3.65
C CYS A 397 11.23 6.12 -3.19
N SER A 398 10.92 5.71 -1.96
CA SER A 398 11.38 4.44 -1.38
C SER A 398 10.22 3.81 -0.61
N CYS A 399 9.87 2.58 -0.98
CA CYS A 399 8.87 1.76 -0.29
C CYS A 399 9.49 0.80 0.74
N SER A 400 10.76 0.99 1.11
CA SER A 400 11.44 0.13 2.08
C SER A 400 11.32 0.68 3.50
N HIS A 401 10.83 -0.14 4.44
CA HIS A 401 10.80 0.19 5.87
C HIS A 401 12.20 0.51 6.43
N PHE A 402 13.22 -0.27 6.05
CA PHE A 402 14.60 -0.07 6.55
C PHE A 402 15.30 1.16 5.96
N MET A 403 14.80 1.74 4.89
CA MET A 403 15.20 3.04 4.37
C MET A 403 14.36 4.12 5.05
N THR A 404 14.79 4.57 6.24
CA THR A 404 14.09 5.62 6.99
C THR A 404 14.00 6.92 6.19
N ALA A 405 13.07 7.80 6.54
CA ALA A 405 12.92 9.10 5.87
C ALA A 405 14.22 9.93 5.94
N GLU A 406 14.87 9.92 7.10
CA GLU A 406 16.14 10.63 7.30
C GLU A 406 17.26 10.05 6.44
N LEU A 407 17.39 8.72 6.40
CA LEU A 407 18.41 8.06 5.58
C LEU A 407 18.16 8.31 4.08
N PHE A 408 16.89 8.24 3.64
CA PHE A 408 16.54 8.48 2.25
C PHE A 408 16.82 9.95 1.85
N ARG A 409 16.52 10.92 2.73
CA ARG A 409 16.89 12.32 2.55
C ARG A 409 18.39 12.48 2.34
N GLN A 410 19.23 11.87 3.20
CA GLN A 410 20.69 11.92 3.08
C GLN A 410 21.19 11.31 1.76
N VAL A 411 20.59 10.22 1.30
CA VAL A 411 20.92 9.59 0.01
C VAL A 411 20.60 10.51 -1.16
N ILE A 412 19.43 11.16 -1.14
CA ILE A 412 19.03 12.13 -2.18
C ILE A 412 19.98 13.35 -2.19
N GLU A 413 20.32 13.89 -1.02
CA GLU A 413 21.28 15.00 -0.89
C GLU A 413 22.65 14.63 -1.47
N GLN A 414 23.14 13.41 -1.25
CA GLN A 414 24.38 12.94 -1.83
C GLN A 414 24.27 12.81 -3.36
N ALA A 415 23.16 12.23 -3.86
CA ALA A 415 22.92 12.11 -5.29
C ALA A 415 22.86 13.48 -5.99
N ALA A 416 22.23 14.47 -5.36
CA ALA A 416 22.15 15.83 -5.88
C ALA A 416 23.53 16.52 -5.95
N ARG A 417 24.36 16.36 -4.91
CA ARG A 417 25.77 16.85 -4.94
C ARG A 417 26.57 16.19 -6.06
N ASP A 418 26.46 14.88 -6.23
CA ASP A 418 27.17 14.15 -7.29
C ASP A 418 26.70 14.52 -8.69
N ALA A 419 25.46 14.97 -8.82
CA ALA A 419 24.86 15.44 -10.07
C ALA A 419 25.10 16.94 -10.32
N HIS A 420 25.74 17.69 -9.39
CA HIS A 420 25.85 19.15 -9.40
C HIS A 420 24.49 19.83 -9.61
N ARG A 421 23.47 19.37 -8.86
CA ARG A 421 22.10 19.90 -8.89
C ARG A 421 21.70 20.47 -7.53
N ARG A 422 20.93 21.56 -7.57
CA ARG A 422 20.25 22.12 -6.41
C ARG A 422 18.77 21.69 -6.42
N LEU A 423 18.26 21.30 -5.25
CA LEU A 423 16.90 20.82 -5.10
C LEU A 423 16.09 21.77 -4.25
N ARG A 424 14.92 22.17 -4.75
CA ARG A 424 13.87 22.80 -3.95
C ARG A 424 12.80 21.75 -3.69
N GLN A 425 12.62 21.35 -2.44
CA GLN A 425 11.53 20.43 -2.10
C GLN A 425 10.18 21.12 -2.33
N VAL A 426 9.36 20.52 -3.16
CA VAL A 426 8.00 20.98 -3.45
C VAL A 426 7.01 20.22 -2.57
N GLU A 427 7.14 18.87 -2.51
CA GLU A 427 6.30 18.02 -1.67
C GLU A 427 7.12 16.93 -0.98
N PHE A 428 6.64 16.54 0.20
CA PHE A 428 6.95 15.28 0.86
C PHE A 428 5.65 14.57 1.19
N ARG A 429 5.53 13.33 0.74
CA ARG A 429 4.34 12.50 0.92
C ARG A 429 4.71 11.12 1.44
N GLN A 430 3.71 10.45 1.97
CA GLN A 430 3.81 9.09 2.51
C GLN A 430 2.84 8.17 1.76
N GLN A 431 2.61 6.97 2.28
CA GLN A 431 1.57 6.08 1.80
C GLN A 431 0.19 6.74 1.86
N SER A 432 -0.70 6.30 0.99
CA SER A 432 -2.10 6.74 0.98
C SER A 432 -2.74 6.59 2.37
N PRO A 433 -3.58 7.54 2.81
CA PRO A 433 -4.17 7.54 4.15
C PRO A 433 -5.00 6.30 4.51
N ASP A 434 -5.49 5.53 3.53
CA ASP A 434 -6.12 4.23 3.75
C ASP A 434 -5.13 3.12 4.17
N HIS A 435 -3.82 3.44 4.17
CA HIS A 435 -2.73 2.67 4.76
C HIS A 435 -2.22 3.42 6.02
N PRO A 436 -3.00 3.50 7.10
CA PRO A 436 -2.67 4.35 8.24
C PRO A 436 -1.34 3.97 8.90
N ILE A 437 -0.64 4.98 9.40
CA ILE A 437 0.59 4.82 10.18
C ILE A 437 0.23 4.79 11.66
N LEU A 438 0.51 3.68 12.33
CA LEU A 438 0.40 3.58 13.78
C LEU A 438 1.67 4.16 14.42
N TRP A 439 1.56 5.33 15.07
CA TRP A 439 2.71 6.08 15.58
C TRP A 439 3.61 5.31 16.56
N ALA A 440 3.04 4.36 17.29
CA ALA A 440 3.80 3.50 18.19
C ALA A 440 4.32 2.21 17.52
N ASN A 441 4.20 2.08 16.19
CA ASN A 441 4.68 0.93 15.43
C ASN A 441 5.32 1.39 14.11
N ASP A 442 6.64 1.56 14.14
CA ASP A 442 7.43 2.00 12.98
C ASP A 442 7.27 1.09 11.76
N ALA A 443 6.91 -0.19 11.95
CA ALA A 443 6.70 -1.13 10.86
C ALA A 443 5.55 -0.74 9.92
N SER A 444 4.59 0.06 10.39
CA SER A 444 3.49 0.60 9.58
C SER A 444 3.91 1.74 8.65
N TYR A 445 5.07 2.37 8.88
CA TYR A 445 5.60 3.45 8.05
C TYR A 445 6.69 2.94 7.11
N TYR A 446 6.42 2.91 5.80
CA TYR A 446 7.36 2.35 4.84
C TYR A 446 7.54 3.16 3.55
N LEU A 447 6.61 4.03 3.18
CA LEU A 447 6.66 4.77 1.92
C LEU A 447 7.08 6.23 2.15
N LYS A 448 8.08 6.69 1.44
CA LYS A 448 8.58 8.06 1.38
C LYS A 448 8.60 8.48 -0.07
N PHE A 449 7.92 9.57 -0.39
CA PHE A 449 7.83 10.12 -1.74
C PHE A 449 8.14 11.61 -1.71
N TYR A 450 9.06 12.04 -2.55
CA TYR A 450 9.46 13.45 -2.66
C TYR A 450 9.22 13.96 -4.08
N ILE A 451 8.84 15.22 -4.19
CA ILE A 451 8.88 15.99 -5.44
C ILE A 451 9.80 17.18 -5.22
N PHE A 452 10.75 17.37 -6.13
CA PHE A 452 11.69 18.48 -6.14
C PHE A 452 11.60 19.25 -7.45
N GLN A 453 11.77 20.58 -7.40
CA GLN A 453 12.23 21.36 -8.52
C GLN A 453 13.76 21.25 -8.58
N VAL A 454 14.30 20.97 -9.75
CA VAL A 454 15.74 20.74 -9.98
C VAL A 454 16.35 21.94 -10.69
N MET A 455 17.47 22.43 -10.18
CA MET A 455 18.21 23.56 -10.78
C MET A 455 19.68 23.18 -10.96
N GLU A 456 20.29 23.69 -12.01
CA GLU A 456 21.73 23.58 -12.19
C GLU A 456 22.47 24.40 -11.13
N GLU A 457 23.60 23.88 -10.66
CA GLU A 457 24.50 24.63 -9.80
C GLU A 457 25.27 25.61 -10.68
N ARG A 458 24.97 26.90 -10.49
CA ARG A 458 25.66 28.02 -11.23
C ARG A 458 26.78 28.57 -10.41
#